data_9bd8a73f3c9e462ec4957c91c9d7d9fa
#
_entry.id   9bd8a73f3c9e462ec4957c91c9d7d9fa
#
_cell.length_a   1.000
_cell.length_b   1.000
_cell.length_c   1.000
_cell.angle_alpha   90.00
_cell.angle_beta   90.00
_cell.angle_gamma   90.00
#
_symmetry.space_group_name_H-M   'P 1'
#
loop_
_entity.id
_entity.type
_entity.pdbx_description
1 polymer ?
#
loop_
_entity_poly.entity_id
_entity_poly.type
_entity_poly.pdbx_seq_one_letter_code
_entity_poly.pdbx_strand_id
1 'polypeptide(L)'
;MNRIDRITAILIQLQSKRVVRAQEIADRFSISLRTVYRDIKTLEQSGIPLAGEAGVGYSIMEGYRLPPVMFTREEAIAFLTAEKMVEKLTDPSSVEHHRSGMFKIRSVLRYAEKDLLEVMSDYIEVVENPYLPAKEKAPVHLQTILKSIAAGSVLDIGYFANHSQQYSNRNVEPVGIFYLGNYWYMIAYCRLRKDYRSFRTDRISYINLTGEQFDKEHPSLRSFLEKMSAEKEMFTIIIQVDKTVLKYFGDQKFYNGFVSQKEVGDKMEMTFVTASLMGFVKFYLLFAEHADIINPPGLKEMVKKNIDEISKKLSG
;
A
#
# COMPACT_ATOMS: atom_id res chain seq x y z
N MET A 1 -16.19 -28.30 1.01
CA MET A 1 -14.81 -28.85 1.12
C MET A 1 -14.89 -30.20 1.82
N ASN A 2 -14.29 -31.24 1.27
CA ASN A 2 -14.29 -32.53 1.93
C ASN A 2 -13.38 -32.55 3.18
N ARG A 3 -13.42 -33.60 4.00
CA ARG A 3 -12.67 -33.65 5.27
C ARG A 3 -11.17 -33.72 5.06
N ILE A 4 -10.69 -34.42 4.04
CA ILE A 4 -9.25 -34.56 3.76
C ILE A 4 -8.67 -33.22 3.32
N ASP A 5 -9.32 -32.57 2.37
CA ASP A 5 -8.90 -31.24 1.89
C ASP A 5 -8.83 -30.21 3.04
N ARG A 6 -9.82 -30.27 3.96
CA ARG A 6 -9.86 -29.39 5.12
C ARG A 6 -8.72 -29.65 6.09
N ILE A 7 -8.43 -30.91 6.42
CA ILE A 7 -7.33 -31.28 7.32
C ILE A 7 -5.99 -30.82 6.73
N THR A 8 -5.78 -31.00 5.42
CA THR A 8 -4.58 -30.52 4.72
C THR A 8 -4.49 -28.99 4.76
N ALA A 9 -5.59 -28.29 4.52
CA ALA A 9 -5.62 -26.83 4.58
C ALA A 9 -5.41 -26.28 5.99
N ILE A 10 -5.92 -26.96 7.03
CA ILE A 10 -5.63 -26.63 8.45
C ILE A 10 -4.14 -26.78 8.73
N LEU A 11 -3.52 -27.85 8.25
CA LEU A 11 -2.09 -28.09 8.42
C LEU A 11 -1.23 -26.98 7.80
N ILE A 12 -1.57 -26.56 6.57
CA ILE A 12 -0.92 -25.42 5.89
C ILE A 12 -1.10 -24.14 6.71
N GLN A 13 -2.28 -23.90 7.28
CA GLN A 13 -2.53 -22.73 8.13
C GLN A 13 -1.68 -22.75 9.40
N LEU A 14 -1.56 -23.91 10.06
CA LEU A 14 -0.71 -24.06 11.25
C LEU A 14 0.76 -23.79 10.98
N GLN A 15 1.23 -23.99 9.74
CA GLN A 15 2.59 -23.65 9.33
C GLN A 15 2.80 -22.19 9.00
N SER A 16 1.75 -21.50 8.59
CA SER A 16 1.83 -20.10 8.15
C SER A 16 2.04 -19.11 9.29
N LYS A 17 1.77 -19.53 10.55
CA LYS A 17 1.89 -18.70 11.76
C LYS A 17 2.52 -19.48 12.89
N ARG A 18 3.22 -18.79 13.80
CA ARG A 18 3.80 -19.40 15.01
C ARG A 18 2.72 -20.02 15.91
N VAL A 19 1.57 -19.36 16.05
CA VAL A 19 0.41 -19.85 16.81
C VAL A 19 -0.86 -19.53 16.03
N VAL A 20 -1.78 -20.47 15.92
CA VAL A 20 -3.11 -20.31 15.28
C VAL A 20 -4.19 -20.65 16.29
N ARG A 21 -5.12 -19.73 16.52
CA ARG A 21 -6.25 -19.96 17.42
C ARG A 21 -7.29 -20.87 16.79
N ALA A 22 -7.92 -21.71 17.62
CA ALA A 22 -9.02 -22.58 17.16
C ALA A 22 -10.15 -21.80 16.48
N GLN A 23 -10.45 -20.59 16.98
CA GLN A 23 -11.47 -19.72 16.39
C GLN A 23 -11.07 -19.26 14.98
N GLU A 24 -9.81 -18.91 14.73
CA GLU A 24 -9.32 -18.53 13.39
C GLU A 24 -9.53 -19.67 12.36
N ILE A 25 -9.33 -20.92 12.81
CA ILE A 25 -9.57 -22.10 11.96
C ILE A 25 -11.07 -22.27 11.71
N ALA A 26 -11.88 -22.14 12.75
CA ALA A 26 -13.34 -22.25 12.67
C ALA A 26 -13.91 -21.24 11.67
N ASP A 27 -13.50 -19.97 11.79
CA ASP A 27 -13.96 -18.87 10.94
C ASP A 27 -13.51 -19.05 9.47
N ARG A 28 -12.25 -19.38 9.27
CA ARG A 28 -11.69 -19.57 7.92
C ARG A 28 -12.38 -20.66 7.13
N PHE A 29 -12.71 -21.78 7.78
CA PHE A 29 -13.29 -22.94 7.12
C PHE A 29 -14.81 -23.08 7.33
N SER A 30 -15.43 -22.11 8.02
CA SER A 30 -16.87 -22.09 8.36
C SER A 30 -17.31 -23.38 9.03
N ILE A 31 -16.55 -23.83 10.07
CA ILE A 31 -16.80 -25.06 10.83
C ILE A 31 -16.92 -24.75 12.33
N SER A 32 -17.55 -25.66 13.09
CA SER A 32 -17.63 -25.54 14.54
C SER A 32 -16.29 -25.80 15.23
N LEU A 33 -16.06 -25.20 16.40
CA LEU A 33 -14.89 -25.47 17.25
C LEU A 33 -14.72 -26.96 17.54
N ARG A 34 -15.84 -27.70 17.76
CA ARG A 34 -15.82 -29.16 17.94
C ARG A 34 -15.22 -29.88 16.73
N THR A 35 -15.50 -29.39 15.53
CA THR A 35 -14.92 -29.95 14.29
C THR A 35 -13.43 -29.62 14.21
N VAL A 36 -13.02 -28.39 14.57
CA VAL A 36 -11.61 -27.99 14.64
C VAL A 36 -10.84 -28.94 15.56
N TYR A 37 -11.31 -29.13 16.79
CA TYR A 37 -10.64 -30.00 17.77
C TYR A 37 -10.51 -31.43 17.29
N ARG A 38 -11.53 -31.96 16.60
CA ARG A 38 -11.49 -33.31 16.02
C ARG A 38 -10.48 -33.39 14.89
N ASP A 39 -10.37 -32.38 14.04
CA ASP A 39 -9.46 -32.37 12.90
C ASP A 39 -8.00 -32.16 13.38
N ILE A 40 -7.76 -31.30 14.39
CA ILE A 40 -6.46 -31.17 15.08
C ILE A 40 -6.03 -32.51 15.69
N LYS A 41 -6.92 -33.17 16.42
CA LYS A 41 -6.63 -34.48 17.00
C LYS A 41 -6.28 -35.54 15.92
N THR A 42 -6.90 -35.44 14.74
CA THR A 42 -6.56 -36.32 13.61
C THR A 42 -5.14 -36.05 13.10
N LEU A 43 -4.71 -34.77 13.02
CA LEU A 43 -3.33 -34.39 12.67
C LEU A 43 -2.31 -34.92 13.69
N GLU A 44 -2.59 -34.78 14.99
CA GLU A 44 -1.73 -35.32 16.05
C GLU A 44 -1.61 -36.86 15.96
N GLN A 45 -2.73 -37.55 15.75
CA GLN A 45 -2.74 -39.01 15.58
C GLN A 45 -2.03 -39.46 14.30
N SER A 46 -1.92 -38.58 13.30
CA SER A 46 -1.18 -38.84 12.07
C SER A 46 0.32 -38.56 12.21
N GLY A 47 0.79 -38.24 13.44
CA GLY A 47 2.21 -38.03 13.73
C GLY A 47 2.70 -36.60 13.53
N ILE A 48 1.80 -35.64 13.33
CA ILE A 48 2.17 -34.21 13.28
C ILE A 48 2.40 -33.71 14.72
N PRO A 49 3.61 -33.25 15.08
CA PRO A 49 3.89 -32.80 16.43
C PRO A 49 3.28 -31.40 16.64
N LEU A 50 2.08 -31.37 17.23
CA LEU A 50 1.37 -30.14 17.57
C LEU A 50 1.50 -29.87 19.07
N ALA A 51 1.69 -28.61 19.41
CA ALA A 51 1.56 -28.10 20.78
C ALA A 51 0.27 -27.27 20.84
N GLY A 52 -0.64 -27.67 21.74
CA GLY A 52 -1.89 -26.93 22.01
C GLY A 52 -1.85 -26.35 23.41
N GLU A 53 -2.11 -25.05 23.54
CA GLU A 53 -2.23 -24.36 24.83
C GLU A 53 -3.63 -23.74 24.92
N ALA A 54 -4.33 -24.07 26.02
CA ALA A 54 -5.70 -23.60 26.24
C ALA A 54 -5.73 -22.06 26.32
N GLY A 55 -6.63 -21.45 25.52
CA GLY A 55 -6.74 -19.99 25.44
C GLY A 55 -5.73 -19.31 24.53
N VAL A 56 -4.62 -19.96 24.16
CA VAL A 56 -3.57 -19.43 23.28
C VAL A 56 -3.76 -19.92 21.84
N GLY A 57 -3.81 -21.23 21.62
CA GLY A 57 -3.98 -21.85 20.30
C GLY A 57 -3.09 -23.04 20.05
N TYR A 58 -2.86 -23.35 18.78
CA TYR A 58 -2.07 -24.46 18.29
C TYR A 58 -0.82 -23.99 17.56
N SER A 59 0.29 -24.68 17.76
CA SER A 59 1.54 -24.49 17.04
C SER A 59 2.15 -25.83 16.61
N ILE A 60 2.90 -25.82 15.54
CA ILE A 60 3.73 -26.95 15.13
C ILE A 60 5.07 -26.84 15.87
N MET A 61 5.57 -27.95 16.43
CA MET A 61 6.85 -27.97 17.14
C MET A 61 8.00 -27.59 16.20
N GLU A 62 8.96 -26.84 16.74
CA GLU A 62 10.09 -26.34 15.99
C GLU A 62 10.93 -27.49 15.39
N GLY A 63 11.35 -27.34 14.13
CA GLY A 63 12.11 -28.38 13.42
C GLY A 63 11.26 -29.36 12.57
N TYR A 64 9.94 -29.40 12.74
CA TYR A 64 9.10 -30.22 11.90
C TYR A 64 8.89 -29.55 10.53
N ARG A 65 9.33 -30.23 9.45
CA ARG A 65 9.15 -29.79 8.07
C ARG A 65 8.12 -30.64 7.38
N LEU A 66 7.12 -30.01 6.79
CA LEU A 66 6.12 -30.69 5.99
C LEU A 66 6.64 -31.13 4.62
N PRO A 67 5.92 -32.12 3.99
CA PRO A 67 6.13 -32.45 2.59
C PRO A 67 5.98 -31.22 1.68
N PRO A 68 6.52 -31.25 0.46
CA PRO A 68 6.57 -30.11 -0.43
C PRO A 68 5.18 -29.48 -0.62
N VAL A 69 5.09 -28.18 -0.36
CA VAL A 69 3.88 -27.41 -0.65
C VAL A 69 3.68 -27.42 -2.16
N MET A 70 2.49 -27.86 -2.60
CA MET A 70 2.14 -27.81 -4.03
C MET A 70 1.33 -26.54 -4.28
N PHE A 71 1.78 -25.78 -5.26
CA PHE A 71 1.07 -24.57 -5.70
C PHE A 71 0.18 -24.87 -6.90
N THR A 72 -0.96 -24.19 -7.00
CA THR A 72 -1.80 -24.18 -8.20
C THR A 72 -1.19 -23.28 -9.27
N ARG A 73 -1.70 -23.36 -10.50
CA ARG A 73 -1.30 -22.47 -11.60
C ARG A 73 -1.59 -21.00 -11.28
N GLU A 74 -2.75 -20.74 -10.69
CA GLU A 74 -3.21 -19.42 -10.31
C GLU A 74 -2.32 -18.80 -9.22
N GLU A 75 -1.92 -19.61 -8.22
CA GLU A 75 -0.98 -19.19 -7.19
C GLU A 75 0.40 -18.88 -7.78
N ALA A 76 0.88 -19.70 -8.70
CA ALA A 76 2.16 -19.47 -9.38
C ALA A 76 2.13 -18.17 -10.21
N ILE A 77 1.05 -17.90 -10.96
CA ILE A 77 0.87 -16.64 -11.72
C ILE A 77 0.81 -15.44 -10.76
N ALA A 78 0.13 -15.56 -9.62
CA ALA A 78 0.06 -14.50 -8.63
C ALA A 78 1.46 -14.15 -8.06
N PHE A 79 2.30 -15.16 -7.78
CA PHE A 79 3.69 -14.94 -7.37
C PHE A 79 4.52 -14.24 -8.46
N LEU A 80 4.36 -14.64 -9.73
CA LEU A 80 5.04 -13.98 -10.85
C LEU A 80 4.59 -12.51 -10.98
N THR A 81 3.30 -12.23 -10.86
CA THR A 81 2.78 -10.87 -10.89
C THR A 81 3.37 -10.03 -9.76
N ALA A 82 3.43 -10.58 -8.54
CA ALA A 82 4.05 -9.91 -7.41
C ALA A 82 5.55 -9.66 -7.64
N GLU A 83 6.28 -10.62 -8.26
CA GLU A 83 7.70 -10.46 -8.62
C GLU A 83 7.91 -9.24 -9.53
N LYS A 84 7.09 -9.10 -10.59
CA LYS A 84 7.15 -7.94 -11.50
C LYS A 84 6.88 -6.61 -10.80
N MET A 85 5.92 -6.59 -9.85
CA MET A 85 5.63 -5.40 -9.04
C MET A 85 6.79 -5.06 -8.09
N VAL A 86 7.37 -6.06 -7.41
CA VAL A 86 8.50 -5.86 -6.50
C VAL A 86 9.70 -5.31 -7.25
N GLU A 87 10.01 -5.81 -8.46
CA GLU A 87 11.12 -5.34 -9.29
C GLU A 87 11.03 -3.86 -9.65
N LYS A 88 9.82 -3.34 -9.84
CA LYS A 88 9.59 -1.94 -10.26
C LYS A 88 9.31 -1.00 -9.10
N LEU A 89 8.65 -1.47 -8.06
CA LEU A 89 8.12 -0.62 -6.99
C LEU A 89 8.95 -0.62 -5.71
N THR A 90 10.01 -1.45 -5.62
CA THR A 90 10.81 -1.55 -4.40
C THR A 90 12.30 -1.29 -4.64
N ASP A 91 13.10 -1.39 -3.57
CA ASP A 91 14.55 -1.22 -3.62
C ASP A 91 15.29 -2.49 -4.05
N PRO A 92 16.56 -2.37 -4.52
CA PRO A 92 17.35 -3.51 -4.97
C PRO A 92 17.48 -4.63 -3.92
N SER A 93 17.56 -4.29 -2.64
CA SER A 93 17.66 -5.28 -1.56
C SER A 93 16.37 -6.09 -1.42
N SER A 94 15.22 -5.43 -1.51
CA SER A 94 13.90 -6.10 -1.52
C SER A 94 13.75 -7.00 -2.75
N VAL A 95 14.20 -6.55 -3.92
CA VAL A 95 14.22 -7.35 -5.17
C VAL A 95 15.08 -8.59 -5.01
N GLU A 96 16.29 -8.47 -4.46
CA GLU A 96 17.20 -9.61 -4.26
C GLU A 96 16.59 -10.65 -3.31
N HIS A 97 16.05 -10.22 -2.19
CA HIS A 97 15.39 -11.12 -1.25
C HIS A 97 14.14 -11.79 -1.84
N HIS A 98 13.37 -11.05 -2.61
CA HIS A 98 12.20 -11.60 -3.31
C HIS A 98 12.62 -12.65 -4.35
N ARG A 99 13.63 -12.37 -5.18
CA ARG A 99 14.18 -13.35 -6.15
C ARG A 99 14.67 -14.62 -5.48
N SER A 100 15.38 -14.48 -4.34
CA SER A 100 15.81 -15.64 -3.56
C SER A 100 14.63 -16.47 -3.06
N GLY A 101 13.56 -15.82 -2.62
CA GLY A 101 12.29 -16.47 -2.25
C GLY A 101 11.63 -17.16 -3.43
N MET A 102 11.50 -16.46 -4.57
CA MET A 102 10.90 -16.98 -5.79
C MET A 102 11.68 -18.18 -6.37
N PHE A 103 13.02 -18.15 -6.28
CA PHE A 103 13.82 -19.30 -6.67
C PHE A 103 13.44 -20.56 -5.87
N LYS A 104 13.21 -20.45 -4.56
CA LYS A 104 12.76 -21.55 -3.71
C LYS A 104 11.34 -22.01 -4.07
N ILE A 105 10.43 -21.06 -4.34
CA ILE A 105 9.07 -21.38 -4.80
C ILE A 105 9.13 -22.12 -6.12
N ARG A 106 9.86 -21.61 -7.11
CA ARG A 106 10.04 -22.27 -8.41
C ARG A 106 10.65 -23.68 -8.27
N SER A 107 11.51 -23.94 -7.30
CA SER A 107 12.13 -25.25 -7.11
C SER A 107 11.13 -26.35 -6.76
N VAL A 108 10.02 -25.99 -6.10
CA VAL A 108 8.95 -26.93 -5.67
C VAL A 108 7.76 -27.00 -6.65
N LEU A 109 7.73 -26.17 -7.69
CA LEU A 109 6.73 -26.25 -8.75
C LEU A 109 6.95 -27.47 -9.65
N ARG A 110 5.87 -28.02 -10.21
CA ARG A 110 5.93 -29.04 -11.26
C ARG A 110 6.44 -28.42 -12.58
N TYR A 111 6.87 -29.26 -13.48
CA TYR A 111 7.36 -28.81 -14.80
C TYR A 111 6.34 -27.95 -15.55
N ALA A 112 5.06 -28.37 -15.58
CA ALA A 112 4.01 -27.63 -16.26
C ALA A 112 3.76 -26.21 -15.70
N GLU A 113 3.91 -26.03 -14.39
CA GLU A 113 3.81 -24.71 -13.78
C GLU A 113 5.07 -23.86 -14.03
N LYS A 114 6.26 -24.47 -14.11
CA LYS A 114 7.51 -23.79 -14.48
C LYS A 114 7.44 -23.27 -15.91
N ASP A 115 7.07 -24.11 -16.86
CA ASP A 115 6.91 -23.75 -18.26
C ASP A 115 5.87 -22.62 -18.43
N LEU A 116 4.77 -22.71 -17.67
CA LEU A 116 3.75 -21.66 -17.66
C LEU A 116 4.32 -20.31 -17.18
N LEU A 117 5.11 -20.31 -16.09
CA LEU A 117 5.69 -19.07 -15.57
C LEU A 117 6.69 -18.44 -16.56
N GLU A 118 7.48 -19.26 -17.27
CA GLU A 118 8.38 -18.75 -18.31
C GLU A 118 7.59 -18.05 -19.42
N VAL A 119 6.55 -18.71 -19.95
CA VAL A 119 5.69 -18.14 -20.98
C VAL A 119 4.98 -16.88 -20.47
N MET A 120 4.37 -16.94 -19.28
CA MET A 120 3.60 -15.81 -18.72
C MET A 120 4.47 -14.60 -18.34
N SER A 121 5.75 -14.81 -18.11
CA SER A 121 6.68 -13.70 -17.80
C SER A 121 6.74 -12.62 -18.87
N ASP A 122 6.58 -13.00 -20.13
CA ASP A 122 6.62 -12.08 -21.28
C ASP A 122 5.29 -11.32 -21.46
N TYR A 123 4.22 -11.77 -20.79
CA TYR A 123 2.89 -11.15 -20.87
C TYR A 123 2.56 -10.21 -19.69
N ILE A 124 3.47 -10.11 -18.71
CA ILE A 124 3.26 -9.26 -17.53
C ILE A 124 4.37 -8.22 -17.47
N GLU A 125 4.00 -6.95 -17.64
CA GLU A 125 4.92 -5.80 -17.56
C GLU A 125 4.33 -4.74 -16.63
N VAL A 126 5.16 -4.22 -15.72
CA VAL A 126 4.82 -3.06 -14.88
C VAL A 126 5.48 -1.83 -15.50
N VAL A 127 4.68 -1.01 -16.16
CA VAL A 127 5.16 0.17 -16.87
C VAL A 127 5.23 1.36 -15.93
N GLU A 128 6.38 2.04 -15.88
CA GLU A 128 6.49 3.32 -15.20
C GLU A 128 5.81 4.41 -16.02
N ASN A 129 5.23 5.39 -15.34
CA ASN A 129 4.59 6.51 -16.03
C ASN A 129 5.65 7.30 -16.82
N PRO A 130 5.58 7.35 -18.18
CA PRO A 130 6.59 8.01 -19.00
C PRO A 130 6.63 9.54 -18.82
N TYR A 131 5.58 10.13 -18.24
CA TYR A 131 5.50 11.55 -17.94
C TYR A 131 6.13 11.95 -16.60
N LEU A 132 6.55 10.96 -15.80
CA LEU A 132 7.33 11.25 -14.60
C LEU A 132 8.83 11.30 -15.01
N PRO A 133 9.60 12.25 -14.45
CA PRO A 133 11.04 12.27 -14.64
C PRO A 133 11.59 10.87 -14.36
N ALA A 134 12.45 10.34 -15.25
CA ALA A 134 13.16 9.10 -14.99
C ALA A 134 13.81 9.25 -13.61
N LYS A 135 13.29 8.52 -12.64
CA LYS A 135 13.90 8.50 -11.31
C LYS A 135 15.28 7.89 -11.49
N GLU A 136 16.35 8.65 -11.29
CA GLU A 136 17.54 8.02 -10.75
C GLU A 136 17.03 7.16 -9.61
N LYS A 137 17.31 5.85 -9.65
CA LYS A 137 16.78 4.89 -8.65
C LYS A 137 17.30 5.30 -7.27
N ALA A 138 16.67 6.32 -6.70
CA ALA A 138 16.96 6.73 -5.35
C ALA A 138 16.68 5.52 -4.45
N PRO A 139 17.63 5.13 -3.62
CA PRO A 139 17.47 3.98 -2.76
C PRO A 139 16.22 4.18 -1.89
N VAL A 140 15.28 3.24 -1.96
CA VAL A 140 14.00 3.37 -1.22
C VAL A 140 14.15 2.97 0.24
N HIS A 141 15.23 2.26 0.59
CA HIS A 141 15.62 1.88 1.96
C HIS A 141 14.57 1.08 2.77
N LEU A 142 13.63 0.41 2.10
CA LEU A 142 12.52 -0.28 2.78
C LEU A 142 12.99 -1.29 3.82
N GLN A 143 13.98 -2.11 3.46
CA GLN A 143 14.49 -3.14 4.36
C GLN A 143 15.11 -2.55 5.64
N THR A 144 15.85 -1.45 5.53
CA THR A 144 16.44 -0.78 6.69
C THR A 144 15.37 -0.18 7.61
N ILE A 145 14.35 0.44 7.01
CA ILE A 145 13.21 0.99 7.76
C ILE A 145 12.46 -0.13 8.49
N LEU A 146 12.14 -1.22 7.80
CA LEU A 146 11.41 -2.35 8.39
C LEU A 146 12.21 -3.06 9.49
N LYS A 147 13.54 -3.20 9.32
CA LYS A 147 14.43 -3.72 10.37
C LYS A 147 14.42 -2.82 11.61
N SER A 148 14.47 -1.50 11.40
CA SER A 148 14.40 -0.53 12.50
C SER A 148 13.06 -0.62 13.25
N ILE A 149 11.93 -0.72 12.55
CA ILE A 149 10.61 -0.90 13.17
C ILE A 149 10.57 -2.19 13.99
N ALA A 150 11.05 -3.29 13.43
CA ALA A 150 11.05 -4.59 14.12
C ALA A 150 11.93 -4.63 15.36
N ALA A 151 13.03 -3.86 15.36
CA ALA A 151 13.99 -3.79 16.46
C ALA A 151 13.70 -2.65 17.44
N GLY A 152 12.73 -1.78 17.19
CA GLY A 152 12.51 -0.57 18.00
C GLY A 152 13.71 0.39 17.96
N SER A 153 14.44 0.45 16.84
CA SER A 153 15.69 1.21 16.71
C SER A 153 15.49 2.57 16.06
N VAL A 154 16.21 3.57 16.55
CA VAL A 154 16.24 4.92 15.96
C VAL A 154 17.02 4.90 14.65
N LEU A 155 16.52 5.62 13.66
CA LEU A 155 17.22 5.87 12.39
C LEU A 155 17.82 7.27 12.36
N ASP A 156 19.08 7.37 11.92
CA ASP A 156 19.67 8.62 11.46
C ASP A 156 19.50 8.73 9.95
N ILE A 157 18.84 9.79 9.49
CA ILE A 157 18.53 10.02 8.08
C ILE A 157 19.00 11.40 7.61
N GLY A 158 19.57 11.46 6.40
CA GLY A 158 19.71 12.68 5.65
C GLY A 158 18.47 12.91 4.79
N TYR A 159 17.75 13.99 5.00
CA TYR A 159 16.48 14.26 4.34
C TYR A 159 16.44 15.58 3.60
N PHE A 160 16.02 15.54 2.32
CA PHE A 160 15.75 16.71 1.53
C PHE A 160 14.29 17.17 1.69
N ALA A 161 14.07 18.30 2.34
CA ALA A 161 12.74 18.84 2.56
C ALA A 161 12.31 19.76 1.38
N ASN A 162 11.33 19.31 0.59
CA ASN A 162 10.89 20.04 -0.61
C ASN A 162 10.33 21.45 -0.31
N HIS A 163 9.70 21.64 0.85
CA HIS A 163 9.13 22.92 1.22
C HIS A 163 10.21 24.01 1.49
N SER A 164 11.29 23.63 2.18
CA SER A 164 12.40 24.54 2.51
C SER A 164 13.57 24.44 1.52
N GLN A 165 13.54 23.49 0.58
CA GLN A 165 14.64 23.22 -0.38
C GLN A 165 15.99 22.99 0.33
N GLN A 166 15.98 22.35 1.51
CA GLN A 166 17.16 22.17 2.35
C GLN A 166 17.35 20.72 2.77
N TYR A 167 18.61 20.32 2.86
CA TYR A 167 19.02 19.07 3.49
C TYR A 167 19.08 19.25 5.00
N SER A 168 18.72 18.18 5.73
CA SER A 168 18.82 18.15 7.19
C SER A 168 19.02 16.73 7.67
N ASN A 169 19.87 16.58 8.70
CA ASN A 169 20.05 15.30 9.39
C ASN A 169 19.01 15.17 10.49
N ARG A 170 18.41 14.01 10.62
CA ARG A 170 17.31 13.77 11.56
C ARG A 170 17.39 12.40 12.18
N ASN A 171 17.28 12.37 13.51
CA ASN A 171 16.99 11.14 14.21
C ASN A 171 15.48 10.93 14.27
N VAL A 172 15.03 9.77 13.78
CA VAL A 172 13.60 9.46 13.66
C VAL A 172 13.30 8.07 14.22
N GLU A 173 12.12 7.94 14.81
CA GLU A 173 11.59 6.67 15.34
C GLU A 173 10.49 6.20 14.37
N PRO A 174 10.75 5.20 13.52
CA PRO A 174 9.82 4.82 12.48
C PRO A 174 8.61 4.07 13.04
N VAL A 175 7.44 4.39 12.51
CA VAL A 175 6.15 3.76 12.89
C VAL A 175 5.68 2.79 11.83
N GLY A 176 5.87 3.13 10.55
CA GLY A 176 5.45 2.29 9.43
C GLY A 176 5.71 2.93 8.07
N ILE A 177 5.48 2.15 7.04
CA ILE A 177 5.62 2.57 5.64
C ILE A 177 4.32 2.38 4.90
N PHE A 178 4.06 3.24 3.91
CA PHE A 178 2.93 3.11 3.00
C PHE A 178 3.29 3.59 1.60
N TYR A 179 2.58 3.07 0.60
CA TYR A 179 2.76 3.43 -0.80
C TYR A 179 1.58 4.29 -1.27
N LEU A 180 1.86 5.47 -1.81
CA LEU A 180 0.84 6.38 -2.31
C LEU A 180 1.38 7.23 -3.47
N GLY A 181 0.61 7.34 -4.55
CA GLY A 181 0.95 8.24 -5.67
C GLY A 181 2.33 7.97 -6.28
N ASN A 182 2.70 6.71 -6.48
CA ASN A 182 3.99 6.23 -7.01
C ASN A 182 5.21 6.46 -6.09
N TYR A 183 4.98 6.74 -4.80
CA TYR A 183 6.06 6.94 -3.83
C TYR A 183 5.84 6.14 -2.55
N TRP A 184 6.95 5.65 -1.98
CA TRP A 184 6.96 5.13 -0.64
C TRP A 184 7.14 6.26 0.37
N TYR A 185 6.43 6.15 1.46
CA TYR A 185 6.45 7.07 2.60
C TYR A 185 6.73 6.30 3.87
N MET A 186 7.50 6.93 4.77
CA MET A 186 7.68 6.48 6.14
C MET A 186 6.99 7.46 7.08
N ILE A 187 6.10 6.98 7.95
CA ILE A 187 5.65 7.74 9.11
C ILE A 187 6.66 7.51 10.23
N ALA A 188 7.16 8.59 10.81
CA ALA A 188 8.10 8.50 11.92
C ALA A 188 7.94 9.69 12.88
N TYR A 189 8.24 9.49 14.16
CA TYR A 189 8.42 10.57 15.11
C TYR A 189 9.80 11.20 14.90
N CYS A 190 9.81 12.48 14.53
CA CYS A 190 11.02 13.24 14.28
C CYS A 190 11.50 13.88 15.58
N ARG A 191 12.62 13.42 16.14
CA ARG A 191 13.18 13.94 17.40
C ARG A 191 13.56 15.41 17.29
N LEU A 192 14.04 15.86 16.11
CA LEU A 192 14.38 17.25 15.87
C LEU A 192 13.13 18.18 15.94
N ARG A 193 11.99 17.71 15.42
CA ARG A 193 10.75 18.50 15.40
C ARG A 193 9.81 18.16 16.54
N LYS A 194 10.11 17.11 17.32
CA LYS A 194 9.29 16.59 18.42
C LYS A 194 7.84 16.30 18.01
N ASP A 195 7.67 15.80 16.77
CA ASP A 195 6.37 15.59 16.17
C ASP A 195 6.44 14.47 15.10
N TYR A 196 5.30 13.85 14.81
CA TYR A 196 5.19 12.86 13.73
C TYR A 196 5.22 13.53 12.37
N ARG A 197 5.98 12.93 11.45
CA ARG A 197 6.15 13.42 10.09
C ARG A 197 6.10 12.28 9.10
N SER A 198 5.63 12.61 7.88
CA SER A 198 5.70 11.74 6.73
C SER A 198 6.94 12.08 5.92
N PHE A 199 7.79 11.08 5.69
CA PHE A 199 9.02 11.20 4.92
C PHE A 199 8.89 10.39 3.64
N ARG A 200 9.02 11.04 2.47
CA ARG A 200 9.15 10.31 1.19
C ARG A 200 10.52 9.63 1.16
N THR A 201 10.53 8.33 0.93
CA THR A 201 11.76 7.53 1.03
C THR A 201 12.78 7.87 -0.05
N ASP A 202 12.33 8.27 -1.24
CA ASP A 202 13.18 8.72 -2.35
C ASP A 202 13.89 10.08 -2.11
N ARG A 203 13.56 10.77 -1.01
CA ARG A 203 14.22 12.01 -0.57
C ARG A 203 15.19 11.79 0.59
N ILE A 204 15.38 10.55 0.98
CA ILE A 204 16.36 10.14 1.97
C ILE A 204 17.68 9.89 1.24
N SER A 205 18.67 10.74 1.49
CA SER A 205 19.99 10.63 0.87
C SER A 205 20.86 9.55 1.50
N TYR A 206 20.71 9.34 2.81
CA TYR A 206 21.30 8.23 3.55
C TYR A 206 20.40 7.82 4.71
N ILE A 207 20.57 6.58 5.18
CA ILE A 207 19.86 6.01 6.32
C ILE A 207 20.76 5.03 7.07
N ASN A 208 20.88 5.22 8.37
CA ASN A 208 21.68 4.38 9.25
C ASN A 208 20.90 3.99 10.51
N LEU A 209 21.08 2.74 10.94
CA LEU A 209 20.65 2.31 12.27
C LEU A 209 21.61 2.90 13.31
N THR A 210 21.10 3.64 14.28
CA THR A 210 21.96 4.28 15.29
C THR A 210 22.41 3.31 16.39
N GLY A 211 21.78 2.13 16.51
CA GLY A 211 21.94 1.22 17.64
C GLY A 211 21.18 1.67 18.90
N GLU A 212 20.65 2.87 18.94
CA GLU A 212 19.78 3.37 20.00
C GLU A 212 18.37 2.80 19.84
N GLN A 213 17.78 2.28 20.90
CA GLN A 213 16.38 1.85 20.93
C GLN A 213 15.49 2.97 21.46
N PHE A 214 14.24 2.97 21.04
CA PHE A 214 13.23 3.86 21.59
C PHE A 214 12.21 3.02 22.38
N ASP A 215 11.88 3.50 23.58
CA ASP A 215 10.91 2.84 24.48
C ASP A 215 9.49 3.41 24.31
N LYS A 216 9.35 4.42 23.45
CA LYS A 216 8.08 5.10 23.25
C LYS A 216 7.13 4.21 22.45
N GLU A 217 5.95 3.93 23.01
CA GLU A 217 4.85 3.37 22.25
C GLU A 217 4.30 4.41 21.26
N HIS A 218 4.38 4.07 19.98
CA HIS A 218 3.81 4.88 18.91
C HIS A 218 2.40 4.42 18.56
N PRO A 219 1.49 5.34 18.17
CA PRO A 219 0.22 4.95 17.57
C PRO A 219 0.44 4.09 16.33
N SER A 220 -0.51 3.24 15.99
CA SER A 220 -0.40 2.36 14.83
C SER A 220 -0.36 3.17 13.52
N LEU A 221 0.33 2.64 12.49
CA LEU A 221 0.32 3.23 11.16
C LEU A 221 -1.11 3.52 10.67
N ARG A 222 -2.03 2.59 10.92
CA ARG A 222 -3.43 2.71 10.52
C ARG A 222 -4.08 3.96 11.12
N SER A 223 -3.84 4.25 12.40
CA SER A 223 -4.39 5.44 13.05
C SER A 223 -3.89 6.75 12.44
N PHE A 224 -2.65 6.78 11.93
CA PHE A 224 -2.13 7.95 11.19
C PHE A 224 -2.78 8.09 9.83
N LEU A 225 -2.98 7.00 9.10
CA LEU A 225 -3.62 7.02 7.78
C LEU A 225 -5.09 7.44 7.89
N GLU A 226 -5.80 6.97 8.92
CA GLU A 226 -7.18 7.37 9.22
C GLU A 226 -7.27 8.86 9.55
N LYS A 227 -6.37 9.40 10.39
CA LYS A 227 -6.30 10.84 10.68
C LYS A 227 -5.98 11.67 9.45
N MET A 228 -5.04 11.25 8.62
CA MET A 228 -4.72 11.93 7.36
C MET A 228 -5.94 12.08 6.44
N SER A 229 -6.89 11.15 6.54
CA SER A 229 -8.15 11.18 5.79
C SER A 229 -9.26 11.96 6.50
N ALA A 230 -9.29 11.96 7.85
CA ALA A 230 -10.38 12.51 8.67
C ALA A 230 -10.19 13.98 9.05
N GLU A 231 -8.95 14.48 9.18
CA GLU A 231 -8.66 15.84 9.69
C GLU A 231 -8.81 16.95 8.64
N LYS A 232 -9.23 16.64 7.43
CA LYS A 232 -9.42 17.64 6.38
C LYS A 232 -10.88 18.05 6.32
N GLU A 233 -11.12 19.34 6.53
CA GLU A 233 -12.41 19.93 6.16
C GLU A 233 -12.70 19.59 4.69
N MET A 234 -13.83 18.89 4.47
CA MET A 234 -14.20 18.40 3.14
C MET A 234 -15.23 19.33 2.52
N PHE A 235 -14.93 19.82 1.34
CA PHE A 235 -15.79 20.70 0.57
C PHE A 235 -16.51 19.91 -0.51
N THR A 236 -17.84 20.02 -0.54
CA THR A 236 -18.63 19.45 -1.63
C THR A 236 -18.72 20.47 -2.77
N ILE A 237 -18.24 20.06 -3.94
CA ILE A 237 -18.24 20.87 -5.15
C ILE A 237 -19.16 20.23 -6.18
N ILE A 238 -20.03 21.05 -6.79
CA ILE A 238 -20.91 20.64 -7.87
C ILE A 238 -20.60 21.51 -9.08
N ILE A 239 -20.28 20.87 -10.20
CA ILE A 239 -20.08 21.53 -11.48
C ILE A 239 -20.99 20.91 -12.55
N GLN A 240 -21.41 21.69 -13.52
CA GLN A 240 -22.07 21.20 -14.74
C GLN A 240 -21.14 21.37 -15.93
N VAL A 241 -20.91 20.29 -16.66
CA VAL A 241 -19.91 20.20 -17.72
C VAL A 241 -20.56 19.79 -19.02
N ASP A 242 -20.11 20.33 -20.12
CA ASP A 242 -20.57 19.91 -21.45
C ASP A 242 -20.19 18.43 -21.68
N LYS A 243 -21.14 17.64 -22.21
CA LYS A 243 -20.91 16.20 -22.43
C LYS A 243 -19.71 15.91 -23.36
N THR A 244 -19.38 16.84 -24.24
CA THR A 244 -18.30 16.72 -25.22
C THR A 244 -16.92 16.64 -24.61
N VAL A 245 -16.72 17.24 -23.41
CA VAL A 245 -15.42 17.28 -22.75
C VAL A 245 -15.23 16.18 -21.69
N LEU A 246 -16.25 15.37 -21.40
CA LEU A 246 -16.18 14.30 -20.38
C LEU A 246 -15.03 13.33 -20.62
N LYS A 247 -14.72 13.02 -21.88
CA LYS A 247 -13.62 12.13 -22.26
C LYS A 247 -12.23 12.62 -21.81
N TYR A 248 -12.07 13.93 -21.59
CA TYR A 248 -10.80 14.53 -21.17
C TYR A 248 -10.60 14.51 -19.64
N PHE A 249 -11.67 14.27 -18.88
CA PHE A 249 -11.53 14.13 -17.42
C PHE A 249 -10.74 12.87 -17.03
N GLY A 250 -10.90 11.77 -17.77
CA GLY A 250 -10.22 10.51 -17.52
C GLY A 250 -10.20 10.12 -16.04
N ASP A 251 -9.08 9.57 -15.61
CA ASP A 251 -8.85 9.21 -14.19
C ASP A 251 -8.55 10.42 -13.30
N GLN A 252 -8.26 11.60 -13.88
CA GLN A 252 -7.94 12.80 -13.09
C GLN A 252 -9.11 13.23 -12.20
N LYS A 253 -10.36 12.97 -12.59
CA LYS A 253 -11.54 13.25 -11.76
C LYS A 253 -11.46 12.55 -10.39
N PHE A 254 -10.97 11.31 -10.33
CA PHE A 254 -10.85 10.55 -9.08
C PHE A 254 -9.80 11.15 -8.13
N TYR A 255 -8.69 11.67 -8.67
CA TYR A 255 -7.66 12.36 -7.87
C TYR A 255 -8.14 13.68 -7.30
N ASN A 256 -9.21 14.25 -7.87
CA ASN A 256 -9.84 15.50 -7.41
C ASN A 256 -11.11 15.27 -6.60
N GLY A 257 -11.37 14.03 -6.16
CA GLY A 257 -12.44 13.69 -5.24
C GLY A 257 -13.80 13.46 -5.90
N PHE A 258 -13.85 12.96 -7.14
CA PHE A 258 -15.10 12.60 -7.82
C PHE A 258 -15.92 11.59 -7.03
N VAL A 259 -17.21 11.90 -6.83
CA VAL A 259 -18.17 11.07 -6.10
C VAL A 259 -19.24 10.50 -7.02
N SER A 260 -19.88 11.36 -7.81
CA SER A 260 -20.99 10.93 -8.66
C SER A 260 -21.19 11.87 -9.84
N GLN A 261 -21.94 11.40 -10.84
CA GLN A 261 -22.38 12.23 -11.95
C GLN A 261 -23.83 11.86 -12.35
N LYS A 262 -24.56 12.85 -12.82
CA LYS A 262 -25.92 12.66 -13.39
C LYS A 262 -26.13 13.58 -14.58
N GLU A 263 -26.97 13.18 -15.50
CA GLU A 263 -27.34 14.01 -16.63
C GLU A 263 -28.36 15.07 -16.20
N VAL A 264 -28.14 16.32 -16.66
CA VAL A 264 -29.03 17.45 -16.45
C VAL A 264 -29.15 18.21 -17.78
N GLY A 265 -30.18 17.88 -18.54
CA GLY A 265 -30.37 18.42 -19.90
C GLY A 265 -29.26 17.97 -20.86
N ASP A 266 -28.60 18.91 -21.47
CA ASP A 266 -27.47 18.71 -22.39
C ASP A 266 -26.12 18.61 -21.67
N LYS A 267 -26.08 18.87 -20.34
CA LYS A 267 -24.87 18.84 -19.50
C LYS A 267 -24.81 17.62 -18.57
N MET A 268 -23.61 17.38 -18.08
CA MET A 268 -23.36 16.41 -17.01
C MET A 268 -23.07 17.16 -15.71
N GLU A 269 -23.91 16.97 -14.71
CA GLU A 269 -23.63 17.45 -13.35
C GLU A 269 -22.72 16.47 -12.62
N MET A 270 -21.60 16.96 -12.14
CA MET A 270 -20.59 16.15 -11.45
C MET A 270 -20.40 16.67 -10.03
N THR A 271 -20.40 15.73 -9.07
CA THR A 271 -20.16 16.02 -7.66
C THR A 271 -18.77 15.56 -7.27
N PHE A 272 -18.04 16.43 -6.58
CA PHE A 272 -16.71 16.17 -6.02
C PHE A 272 -16.70 16.48 -4.52
N VAL A 273 -15.89 15.75 -3.78
CA VAL A 273 -15.60 16.02 -2.37
C VAL A 273 -14.09 16.12 -2.21
N THR A 274 -13.59 17.29 -1.84
CA THR A 274 -12.16 17.57 -1.78
C THR A 274 -11.79 18.32 -0.50
N ALA A 275 -10.57 18.09 -0.02
CA ALA A 275 -10.00 18.84 1.10
C ALA A 275 -9.26 20.14 0.67
N SER A 276 -9.16 20.41 -0.64
CA SER A 276 -8.41 21.56 -1.14
C SER A 276 -9.19 22.28 -2.24
N LEU A 277 -9.90 23.34 -1.87
CA LEU A 277 -10.57 24.21 -2.85
C LEU A 277 -9.59 24.79 -3.88
N MET A 278 -8.40 25.22 -3.43
CA MET A 278 -7.39 25.75 -4.35
C MET A 278 -6.82 24.68 -5.29
N GLY A 279 -6.68 23.44 -4.82
CA GLY A 279 -6.33 22.30 -5.68
C GLY A 279 -7.40 22.05 -6.75
N PHE A 280 -8.68 22.13 -6.35
CA PHE A 280 -9.79 21.99 -7.26
C PHE A 280 -9.89 23.15 -8.26
N VAL A 281 -9.62 24.40 -7.84
CA VAL A 281 -9.54 25.56 -8.76
C VAL A 281 -8.57 25.28 -9.92
N LYS A 282 -7.38 24.76 -9.62
CA LYS A 282 -6.40 24.43 -10.66
C LYS A 282 -6.88 23.33 -11.60
N PHE A 283 -7.57 22.32 -11.07
CA PHE A 283 -8.18 21.27 -11.86
C PHE A 283 -9.32 21.80 -12.72
N TYR A 284 -10.20 22.64 -12.15
CA TYR A 284 -11.32 23.27 -12.85
C TYR A 284 -10.86 24.13 -14.05
N LEU A 285 -9.74 24.82 -13.93
CA LEU A 285 -9.18 25.65 -15.02
C LEU A 285 -8.85 24.86 -16.28
N LEU A 286 -8.65 23.53 -16.20
CA LEU A 286 -8.45 22.67 -17.37
C LEU A 286 -9.70 22.57 -18.24
N PHE A 287 -10.89 22.90 -17.70
CA PHE A 287 -12.19 22.71 -18.34
C PHE A 287 -13.09 23.95 -18.19
N ALA A 288 -12.54 25.07 -17.71
CA ALA A 288 -13.32 26.25 -17.33
C ALA A 288 -14.20 26.80 -18.46
N GLU A 289 -13.78 26.65 -19.71
CA GLU A 289 -14.52 27.09 -20.89
C GLU A 289 -15.81 26.27 -21.14
N HIS A 290 -15.87 25.05 -20.56
CA HIS A 290 -16.93 24.06 -20.79
C HIS A 290 -17.63 23.63 -19.50
N ALA A 291 -17.40 24.36 -18.40
CA ALA A 291 -17.89 23.95 -17.08
C ALA A 291 -18.44 25.14 -16.29
N ASP A 292 -19.60 24.95 -15.68
CA ASP A 292 -20.23 25.90 -14.77
C ASP A 292 -20.11 25.43 -13.34
N ILE A 293 -19.69 26.31 -12.44
CA ILE A 293 -19.67 26.04 -11.00
C ILE A 293 -21.08 26.27 -10.44
N ILE A 294 -21.67 25.24 -9.86
CA ILE A 294 -22.98 25.28 -9.21
C ILE A 294 -22.84 25.51 -7.72
N ASN A 295 -21.90 24.80 -7.07
CA ASN A 295 -21.66 24.89 -5.63
C ASN A 295 -20.18 24.61 -5.31
N PRO A 296 -19.55 25.28 -4.34
CA PRO A 296 -20.03 26.45 -3.59
C PRO A 296 -19.85 27.76 -4.37
N PRO A 297 -20.65 28.81 -4.10
CA PRO A 297 -20.56 30.10 -4.79
C PRO A 297 -19.17 30.75 -4.69
N GLY A 298 -18.52 30.66 -3.53
CA GLY A 298 -17.19 31.21 -3.29
C GLY A 298 -16.08 30.60 -4.19
N LEU A 299 -16.31 29.45 -4.79
CA LEU A 299 -15.36 28.84 -5.72
C LEU A 299 -15.21 29.67 -6.99
N LYS A 300 -16.30 30.31 -7.47
CA LYS A 300 -16.25 31.23 -8.63
C LYS A 300 -15.32 32.42 -8.40
N GLU A 301 -15.35 32.98 -7.19
CA GLU A 301 -14.47 34.12 -6.83
C GLU A 301 -13.02 33.68 -6.76
N MET A 302 -12.74 32.49 -6.23
CA MET A 302 -11.39 31.92 -6.20
C MET A 302 -10.84 31.68 -7.61
N VAL A 303 -11.67 31.18 -8.53
CA VAL A 303 -11.29 30.98 -9.93
C VAL A 303 -10.98 32.32 -10.61
N LYS A 304 -11.86 33.35 -10.45
CA LYS A 304 -11.62 34.68 -11.00
C LYS A 304 -10.31 35.27 -10.51
N LYS A 305 -10.06 35.25 -9.19
CA LYS A 305 -8.82 35.72 -8.61
C LYS A 305 -7.59 35.03 -9.21
N ASN A 306 -7.67 33.72 -9.40
CA ASN A 306 -6.56 32.96 -9.97
C ASN A 306 -6.31 33.33 -11.45
N ILE A 307 -7.37 33.54 -12.23
CA ILE A 307 -7.28 34.01 -13.62
C ILE A 307 -6.65 35.41 -13.68
N ASP A 308 -7.06 36.33 -12.80
CA ASP A 308 -6.50 37.69 -12.74
C ASP A 308 -5.01 37.67 -12.40
N GLU A 309 -4.60 36.80 -11.46
CA GLU A 309 -3.17 36.63 -11.11
C GLU A 309 -2.36 36.07 -12.29
N ILE A 310 -2.92 35.12 -13.05
CA ILE A 310 -2.30 34.59 -14.26
C ILE A 310 -2.21 35.67 -15.35
N SER A 311 -3.29 36.40 -15.59
CA SER A 311 -3.34 37.48 -16.59
C SER A 311 -2.30 38.56 -16.30
N LYS A 312 -2.16 39.01 -15.05
CA LYS A 312 -1.12 39.97 -14.64
C LYS A 312 0.29 39.48 -14.95
N LYS A 313 0.58 38.20 -14.72
CA LYS A 313 1.89 37.60 -15.02
C LYS A 313 2.18 37.46 -16.52
N LEU A 314 1.16 37.33 -17.34
CA LEU A 314 1.31 37.23 -18.80
C LEU A 314 1.41 38.60 -19.48
N SER A 315 0.93 39.66 -18.82
CA SER A 315 0.90 41.04 -19.34
C SER A 315 2.13 41.86 -18.93
N GLY A 316 2.97 41.37 -18.03
CA GLY A 316 4.20 42.01 -17.56
C GLY A 316 5.44 41.23 -17.96
#